data_0089eabd2961ba53ead9d34de67efec8
#
_entry.id   0089eabd2961ba53ead9d34de67efec8
#
_cell.length_a   1.000
_cell.length_b   1.000
_cell.length_c   1.000
_cell.angle_alpha   90.00
_cell.angle_beta   90.00
_cell.angle_gamma   90.00
#
_symmetry.space_group_name_H-M   'P 1'
#
loop_
_entity.id
_entity.type
_entity.pdbx_description
1 polymer ?
#
loop_
_entity_poly.entity_id
_entity_poly.type
_entity_poly.pdbx_seq_one_letter_code
_entity_poly.pdbx_strand_id
1 'polypeptide(L)'
;MKVLHVITGLNVGGAELQLRSILQHTRHDADVITLYNPGPVAEMIRADGTLVRDLGMTRNTEVSALARLYRLIRDGGYDVVHSHLYRSQIYGRSAAWLAGTPVVLSTEHSIGETHLERRRMTRGVRLLYLATERLSAVTVAVSPAVRDRLVNWGVSPRRVTLIPNGVDLGRVAFDPEARERVRAEHGIGPGDYIIGVLGRLDANKRFDLVIEAAAPLLNGTTKLMIVGQGDEYGHLVEVAAAHGVSDRVVFTGERHDVAAMLSATDLFVASSAQETFGLSVLEALANGAPALYTTCPALAGIDVAGRARPVPGTADGIRAALAAEISAGRRERRPVPAVEAEYGIEAVTGRIDDLYERLGGAAPQRLRRRLLTARPASAQPEAVVGATLPAPRQETPAAAGRRGTAGGGSDTSPAAQKVGAQ
;
A
#
# COMPACT_ATOMS: atom_id res chain seq x y z
N MET A 1 -21.99 -4.53 -12.85
CA MET A 1 -21.02 -5.28 -13.68
C MET A 1 -20.23 -6.19 -12.77
N LYS A 2 -19.68 -7.28 -13.28
CA LYS A 2 -18.76 -8.14 -12.55
C LYS A 2 -17.33 -7.73 -12.87
N VAL A 3 -16.60 -7.28 -11.86
CA VAL A 3 -15.25 -6.70 -11.99
C VAL A 3 -14.22 -7.65 -11.39
N LEU A 4 -13.12 -7.88 -12.09
CA LEU A 4 -11.95 -8.56 -11.54
C LEU A 4 -10.81 -7.57 -11.37
N HIS A 5 -10.35 -7.39 -10.15
CA HIS A 5 -9.10 -6.71 -9.87
C HIS A 5 -7.93 -7.70 -9.87
N VAL A 6 -6.88 -7.39 -10.63
CA VAL A 6 -5.64 -8.19 -10.66
C VAL A 6 -4.51 -7.33 -10.09
N ILE A 7 -3.89 -7.79 -9.02
CA ILE A 7 -2.79 -7.08 -8.35
C ILE A 7 -1.59 -7.99 -8.14
N THR A 8 -0.39 -7.42 -8.10
CA THR A 8 0.86 -8.19 -7.99
C THR A 8 0.93 -8.96 -6.67
N GLY A 9 0.61 -8.31 -5.57
CA GLY A 9 0.53 -8.85 -4.21
C GLY A 9 -0.26 -7.88 -3.33
N LEU A 10 -0.56 -8.25 -2.08
CA LEU A 10 -1.36 -7.47 -1.13
C LEU A 10 -0.63 -7.30 0.22
N ASN A 11 0.67 -7.00 0.16
CA ASN A 11 1.39 -6.50 1.33
C ASN A 11 0.88 -5.09 1.70
N VAL A 12 1.27 -4.60 2.87
CA VAL A 12 0.89 -3.24 3.28
C VAL A 12 1.61 -2.21 2.40
N GLY A 13 0.83 -1.44 1.66
CA GLY A 13 1.30 -0.38 0.77
C GLY A 13 0.16 0.50 0.28
N GLY A 14 0.49 1.66 -0.28
CA GLY A 14 -0.52 2.65 -0.70
C GLY A 14 -1.47 2.14 -1.78
N ALA A 15 -0.97 1.40 -2.78
CA ALA A 15 -1.78 0.86 -3.86
C ALA A 15 -2.73 -0.26 -3.39
N GLU A 16 -2.25 -1.09 -2.46
CA GLU A 16 -2.98 -2.22 -1.89
C GLU A 16 -4.10 -1.74 -0.96
N LEU A 17 -3.82 -0.77 -0.10
CA LEU A 17 -4.83 -0.14 0.76
C LEU A 17 -5.83 0.67 -0.05
N GLN A 18 -5.37 1.34 -1.13
CA GLN A 18 -6.26 2.04 -2.08
C GLN A 18 -7.22 1.06 -2.75
N LEU A 19 -6.75 -0.12 -3.19
CA LEU A 19 -7.62 -1.15 -3.75
C LEU A 19 -8.68 -1.59 -2.73
N ARG A 20 -8.29 -1.86 -1.48
CA ARG A 20 -9.24 -2.20 -0.41
C ARG A 20 -10.32 -1.12 -0.25
N SER A 21 -9.92 0.14 -0.18
CA SER A 21 -10.86 1.26 -0.03
C SER A 21 -11.81 1.37 -1.24
N ILE A 22 -11.33 1.16 -2.46
CA ILE A 22 -12.19 1.10 -3.66
C ILE A 22 -13.20 -0.04 -3.55
N LEU A 23 -12.78 -1.24 -3.12
CA LEU A 23 -13.66 -2.41 -2.98
C LEU A 23 -14.78 -2.19 -1.96
N GLN A 24 -14.54 -1.42 -0.90
CA GLN A 24 -15.53 -1.09 0.11
C GLN A 24 -16.61 -0.09 -0.37
N HIS A 25 -16.31 0.69 -1.44
CA HIS A 25 -17.17 1.78 -1.90
C HIS A 25 -17.68 1.59 -3.34
N THR A 26 -17.23 0.57 -4.06
CA THR A 26 -17.71 0.30 -5.42
C THR A 26 -19.14 -0.24 -5.42
N ARG A 27 -19.94 0.21 -6.40
CA ARG A 27 -21.29 -0.29 -6.65
C ARG A 27 -21.34 -1.57 -7.51
N HIS A 28 -20.18 -2.12 -7.85
CA HIS A 28 -20.05 -3.29 -8.69
C HIS A 28 -19.68 -4.53 -7.88
N ASP A 29 -20.08 -5.72 -8.36
CA ASP A 29 -19.63 -7.00 -7.83
C ASP A 29 -18.16 -7.22 -8.21
N ALA A 30 -17.28 -7.31 -7.22
CA ALA A 30 -15.83 -7.31 -7.44
C ALA A 30 -15.15 -8.49 -6.77
N ASP A 31 -14.25 -9.14 -7.53
CA ASP A 31 -13.32 -10.16 -7.06
C ASP A 31 -11.86 -9.66 -7.19
N VAL A 32 -10.95 -10.24 -6.42
CA VAL A 32 -9.51 -9.94 -6.47
C VAL A 32 -8.69 -11.19 -6.76
N ILE A 33 -7.68 -11.06 -7.62
CA ILE A 33 -6.64 -12.07 -7.82
C ILE A 33 -5.28 -11.42 -7.55
N THR A 34 -4.50 -12.02 -6.61
CA THR A 34 -3.07 -11.72 -6.49
C THR A 34 -2.27 -12.64 -7.41
N LEU A 35 -1.20 -12.14 -7.99
CA LEU A 35 -0.28 -13.00 -8.75
C LEU A 35 0.54 -13.88 -7.82
N TYR A 36 1.00 -13.33 -6.71
CA TYR A 36 1.70 -14.04 -5.62
C TYR A 36 1.61 -13.20 -4.34
N ASN A 37 1.96 -13.82 -3.20
CA ASN A 37 2.07 -13.15 -1.91
C ASN A 37 0.82 -12.34 -1.54
N PRO A 38 -0.29 -13.00 -1.19
CA PRO A 38 -1.54 -12.32 -0.86
C PRO A 38 -1.37 -11.31 0.29
N GLY A 39 -0.50 -11.61 1.29
CA GLY A 39 -0.16 -10.69 2.37
C GLY A 39 -1.33 -10.29 3.28
N PRO A 40 -1.09 -9.42 4.27
CA PRO A 40 -2.09 -9.06 5.29
C PRO A 40 -3.29 -8.28 4.73
N VAL A 41 -3.11 -7.49 3.67
CA VAL A 41 -4.23 -6.73 3.08
C VAL A 41 -5.25 -7.67 2.42
N ALA A 42 -4.84 -8.86 1.96
CA ALA A 42 -5.77 -9.85 1.44
C ALA A 42 -6.73 -10.36 2.52
N GLU A 43 -6.24 -10.57 3.75
CA GLU A 43 -7.08 -10.95 4.87
C GLU A 43 -8.08 -9.85 5.24
N MET A 44 -7.64 -8.59 5.20
CA MET A 44 -8.54 -7.45 5.42
C MET A 44 -9.64 -7.39 4.37
N ILE A 45 -9.30 -7.57 3.08
CA ILE A 45 -10.26 -7.57 1.97
C ILE A 45 -11.25 -8.75 2.09
N ARG A 46 -10.77 -9.93 2.50
CA ARG A 46 -11.65 -11.09 2.77
C ARG A 46 -12.58 -10.84 3.94
N ALA A 47 -12.09 -10.21 5.02
CA ALA A 47 -12.91 -9.83 6.17
C ALA A 47 -13.99 -8.81 5.80
N ASP A 48 -13.72 -7.94 4.83
CA ASP A 48 -14.69 -7.00 4.25
C ASP A 48 -15.72 -7.71 3.31
N GLY A 49 -15.60 -9.02 3.08
CA GLY A 49 -16.55 -9.83 2.28
C GLY A 49 -16.18 -9.99 0.81
N THR A 50 -15.05 -9.48 0.35
CA THR A 50 -14.62 -9.63 -1.06
C THR A 50 -13.77 -10.88 -1.24
N LEU A 51 -14.05 -11.65 -2.31
CA LEU A 51 -13.29 -12.85 -2.65
C LEU A 51 -11.88 -12.49 -3.13
N VAL A 52 -10.86 -13.01 -2.44
CA VAL A 52 -9.45 -12.88 -2.83
C VAL A 52 -8.87 -14.25 -3.12
N ARG A 53 -8.40 -14.47 -4.34
CA ARG A 53 -7.69 -15.68 -4.79
C ARG A 53 -6.22 -15.37 -5.03
N ASP A 54 -5.35 -16.35 -4.73
CA ASP A 54 -3.95 -16.28 -5.11
C ASP A 54 -3.68 -17.15 -6.33
N LEU A 55 -3.01 -16.58 -7.34
CA LEU A 55 -2.62 -17.33 -8.55
C LEU A 55 -1.43 -18.24 -8.27
N GLY A 56 -0.67 -18.01 -7.21
CA GLY A 56 0.46 -18.83 -6.79
C GLY A 56 1.63 -18.79 -7.77
N MET A 57 1.97 -17.60 -8.30
CA MET A 57 3.17 -17.45 -9.13
C MET A 57 4.43 -17.64 -8.28
N THR A 58 5.35 -18.45 -8.77
CA THR A 58 6.64 -18.74 -8.10
C THR A 58 7.82 -18.02 -8.76
N ARG A 59 7.68 -17.57 -9.99
CA ARG A 59 8.74 -16.93 -10.78
C ARG A 59 8.24 -15.66 -11.47
N ASN A 60 9.15 -14.72 -11.71
CA ASN A 60 8.83 -13.45 -12.36
C ASN A 60 8.33 -13.59 -13.81
N THR A 61 8.71 -14.66 -14.49
CA THR A 61 8.38 -14.93 -15.90
C THR A 61 7.80 -16.33 -16.02
N GLU A 62 6.59 -16.53 -15.49
CA GLU A 62 5.93 -17.83 -15.49
C GLU A 62 4.79 -17.84 -16.53
N VAL A 63 5.03 -18.45 -17.69
CA VAL A 63 4.04 -18.54 -18.78
C VAL A 63 2.79 -19.31 -18.35
N SER A 64 2.95 -20.36 -17.54
CA SER A 64 1.81 -21.14 -17.02
C SER A 64 0.85 -20.30 -16.17
N ALA A 65 1.35 -19.26 -15.48
CA ALA A 65 0.51 -18.32 -14.74
C ALA A 65 -0.42 -17.53 -15.67
N LEU A 66 0.06 -17.14 -16.86
CA LEU A 66 -0.80 -16.51 -17.86
C LEU A 66 -1.97 -17.43 -18.27
N ALA A 67 -1.69 -18.71 -18.49
CA ALA A 67 -2.73 -19.67 -18.85
C ALA A 67 -3.71 -19.95 -17.69
N ARG A 68 -3.23 -19.95 -16.43
CA ARG A 68 -4.11 -20.05 -15.25
C ARG A 68 -5.00 -18.83 -15.13
N LEU A 69 -4.42 -17.63 -15.23
CA LEU A 69 -5.16 -16.37 -15.15
C LEU A 69 -6.19 -16.25 -16.28
N TYR A 70 -5.80 -16.61 -17.51
CA TYR A 70 -6.73 -16.68 -18.65
C TYR A 70 -7.97 -17.55 -18.36
N ARG A 71 -7.76 -18.77 -17.82
CA ARG A 71 -8.89 -19.68 -17.50
C ARG A 71 -9.78 -19.06 -16.41
N LEU A 72 -9.18 -18.52 -15.33
CA LEU A 72 -9.94 -17.88 -14.26
C LEU A 72 -10.79 -16.69 -14.77
N ILE A 73 -10.23 -15.86 -15.66
CA ILE A 73 -10.96 -14.73 -16.23
C ILE A 73 -12.09 -15.22 -17.13
N ARG A 74 -11.81 -16.16 -18.04
CA ARG A 74 -12.79 -16.72 -18.96
C ARG A 74 -13.95 -17.42 -18.23
N ASP A 75 -13.61 -18.28 -17.27
CA ASP A 75 -14.59 -19.08 -16.55
C ASP A 75 -15.38 -18.24 -15.53
N GLY A 76 -14.79 -17.15 -15.04
CA GLY A 76 -15.43 -16.19 -14.12
C GLY A 76 -16.45 -15.26 -14.79
N GLY A 77 -16.39 -15.10 -16.13
CA GLY A 77 -17.35 -14.29 -16.90
C GLY A 77 -17.35 -12.81 -16.50
N TYR A 78 -16.16 -12.23 -16.28
CA TYR A 78 -16.02 -10.84 -15.87
C TYR A 78 -16.29 -9.87 -17.02
N ASP A 79 -17.05 -8.80 -16.72
CA ASP A 79 -17.31 -7.69 -17.62
C ASP A 79 -16.09 -6.76 -17.71
N VAL A 80 -15.37 -6.61 -16.61
CA VAL A 80 -14.22 -5.72 -16.45
C VAL A 80 -13.05 -6.48 -15.83
N VAL A 81 -11.84 -6.29 -16.37
CA VAL A 81 -10.58 -6.65 -15.73
C VAL A 81 -9.75 -5.39 -15.50
N HIS A 82 -9.49 -5.07 -14.25
CA HIS A 82 -8.72 -3.92 -13.82
C HIS A 82 -7.42 -4.35 -13.14
N SER A 83 -6.28 -4.03 -13.75
CA SER A 83 -4.96 -4.45 -13.27
C SER A 83 -4.25 -3.32 -12.53
N HIS A 84 -3.60 -3.64 -11.41
CA HIS A 84 -2.85 -2.70 -10.56
C HIS A 84 -1.41 -3.18 -10.40
N LEU A 85 -0.44 -2.26 -10.49
CA LEU A 85 0.99 -2.53 -10.43
C LEU A 85 1.55 -3.23 -11.68
N TYR A 86 2.83 -3.03 -11.96
CA TYR A 86 3.46 -3.38 -13.24
C TYR A 86 3.27 -4.84 -13.67
N ARG A 87 3.55 -5.79 -12.77
CA ARG A 87 3.50 -7.21 -13.16
C ARG A 87 2.08 -7.67 -13.47
N SER A 88 1.13 -7.31 -12.64
CA SER A 88 -0.28 -7.63 -12.88
C SER A 88 -0.84 -6.92 -14.10
N GLN A 89 -0.33 -5.73 -14.45
CA GLN A 89 -0.69 -5.08 -15.70
C GLN A 89 -0.25 -5.91 -16.92
N ILE A 90 0.98 -6.47 -16.92
CA ILE A 90 1.44 -7.33 -18.00
C ILE A 90 0.59 -8.59 -18.13
N TYR A 91 0.40 -9.33 -17.04
CA TYR A 91 -0.35 -10.59 -17.04
C TYR A 91 -1.85 -10.37 -17.21
N GLY A 92 -2.44 -9.42 -16.49
CA GLY A 92 -3.87 -9.13 -16.48
C GLY A 92 -4.36 -8.61 -17.83
N ARG A 93 -3.67 -7.62 -18.42
CA ARG A 93 -3.99 -7.11 -19.77
C ARG A 93 -3.94 -8.24 -20.81
N SER A 94 -2.88 -9.04 -20.80
CA SER A 94 -2.69 -10.14 -21.75
C SER A 94 -3.76 -11.23 -21.59
N ALA A 95 -4.00 -11.70 -20.35
CA ALA A 95 -4.99 -12.74 -20.07
C ALA A 95 -6.42 -12.28 -20.37
N ALA A 96 -6.77 -11.05 -19.98
CA ALA A 96 -8.09 -10.47 -20.23
C ALA A 96 -8.38 -10.27 -21.72
N TRP A 97 -7.39 -9.78 -22.47
CA TRP A 97 -7.50 -9.65 -23.92
C TRP A 97 -7.70 -11.02 -24.60
N LEU A 98 -6.92 -12.04 -24.22
CA LEU A 98 -7.07 -13.40 -24.71
C LEU A 98 -8.44 -14.00 -24.35
N ALA A 99 -8.96 -13.69 -23.16
CA ALA A 99 -10.27 -14.14 -22.70
C ALA A 99 -11.44 -13.40 -23.38
N GLY A 100 -11.16 -12.33 -24.14
CA GLY A 100 -12.18 -11.51 -24.79
C GLY A 100 -13.00 -10.68 -23.80
N THR A 101 -12.41 -10.29 -22.67
CA THR A 101 -13.07 -9.43 -21.67
C THR A 101 -13.51 -8.11 -22.30
N PRO A 102 -14.77 -7.67 -22.11
CA PRO A 102 -15.30 -6.47 -22.75
C PRO A 102 -14.53 -5.20 -22.40
N VAL A 103 -14.14 -5.04 -21.14
CA VAL A 103 -13.41 -3.87 -20.64
C VAL A 103 -12.12 -4.32 -19.96
N VAL A 104 -11.00 -3.88 -20.50
CA VAL A 104 -9.66 -4.11 -19.91
C VAL A 104 -9.03 -2.76 -19.62
N LEU A 105 -8.65 -2.52 -18.38
CA LEU A 105 -7.98 -1.28 -17.99
C LEU A 105 -6.95 -1.54 -16.89
N SER A 106 -6.18 -0.53 -16.57
CA SER A 106 -5.21 -0.60 -15.46
C SER A 106 -5.01 0.75 -14.80
N THR A 107 -4.63 0.74 -13.53
CA THR A 107 -4.20 1.92 -12.78
C THR A 107 -2.69 1.89 -12.57
N GLU A 108 -2.03 3.00 -12.90
CA GLU A 108 -0.61 3.20 -12.66
C GLU A 108 -0.41 3.97 -11.36
N HIS A 109 0.18 3.29 -10.37
CA HIS A 109 0.40 3.83 -9.02
C HIS A 109 1.84 4.28 -8.77
N SER A 110 2.82 3.77 -9.53
CA SER A 110 4.21 3.76 -9.07
C SER A 110 5.26 4.01 -10.15
N ILE A 111 4.88 4.66 -11.26
CA ILE A 111 5.86 5.07 -12.28
C ILE A 111 6.64 6.30 -11.79
N GLY A 112 7.89 6.06 -11.32
CA GLY A 112 8.83 7.11 -10.94
C GLY A 112 9.60 7.67 -12.14
N GLU A 113 10.69 8.37 -11.88
CA GLU A 113 11.57 8.91 -12.93
C GLU A 113 12.51 7.86 -13.49
N THR A 114 13.06 7.01 -12.64
CA THR A 114 14.07 6.00 -13.00
C THR A 114 13.64 4.57 -12.69
N HIS A 115 12.61 4.41 -11.88
CA HIS A 115 12.08 3.13 -11.44
C HIS A 115 10.57 3.04 -11.64
N LEU A 116 10.12 1.85 -11.99
CA LEU A 116 8.73 1.44 -11.99
C LEU A 116 8.56 0.42 -10.87
N GLU A 117 7.85 0.79 -9.82
CA GLU A 117 7.90 0.08 -8.54
C GLU A 117 9.36 0.06 -8.01
N ARG A 118 9.91 -1.13 -7.74
CA ARG A 118 11.31 -1.32 -7.32
C ARG A 118 12.25 -1.71 -8.48
N ARG A 119 11.79 -1.62 -9.73
CA ARG A 119 12.53 -2.06 -10.92
C ARG A 119 13.09 -0.88 -11.66
N ARG A 120 14.35 -0.97 -12.08
CA ARG A 120 14.92 0.00 -13.00
C ARG A 120 14.16 0.00 -14.32
N MET A 121 13.87 1.17 -14.84
CA MET A 121 13.26 1.37 -16.15
C MET A 121 14.29 1.06 -17.26
N THR A 122 14.25 -0.18 -17.74
CA THR A 122 15.05 -0.61 -18.89
C THR A 122 14.24 -0.50 -20.19
N ARG A 123 14.92 -0.50 -21.34
CA ARG A 123 14.26 -0.53 -22.65
C ARG A 123 13.32 -1.73 -22.80
N GLY A 124 13.69 -2.91 -22.27
CA GLY A 124 12.86 -4.11 -22.30
C GLY A 124 11.59 -3.97 -21.45
N VAL A 125 11.71 -3.41 -20.24
CA VAL A 125 10.56 -3.11 -19.35
C VAL A 125 9.59 -2.16 -20.03
N ARG A 126 10.11 -1.08 -20.65
CA ARG A 126 9.30 -0.11 -21.40
C ARG A 126 8.60 -0.75 -22.60
N LEU A 127 9.33 -1.52 -23.41
CA LEU A 127 8.76 -2.17 -24.59
C LEU A 127 7.61 -3.12 -24.20
N LEU A 128 7.81 -3.96 -23.20
CA LEU A 128 6.80 -4.89 -22.70
C LEU A 128 5.57 -4.16 -22.15
N TYR A 129 5.80 -3.08 -21.39
CA TYR A 129 4.72 -2.24 -20.89
C TYR A 129 3.88 -1.67 -22.04
N LEU A 130 4.52 -1.01 -23.02
CA LEU A 130 3.83 -0.37 -24.14
C LEU A 130 3.13 -1.38 -25.06
N ALA A 131 3.73 -2.57 -25.24
CA ALA A 131 3.09 -3.63 -26.02
C ALA A 131 1.80 -4.13 -25.36
N THR A 132 1.83 -4.35 -24.04
CA THR A 132 0.64 -4.84 -23.32
C THR A 132 -0.35 -3.71 -23.01
N GLU A 133 0.09 -2.45 -22.90
CA GLU A 133 -0.79 -1.30 -22.72
C GLU A 133 -1.81 -1.20 -23.86
N ARG A 134 -1.39 -1.49 -25.09
CA ARG A 134 -2.27 -1.50 -26.26
C ARG A 134 -3.44 -2.49 -26.20
N LEU A 135 -3.35 -3.50 -25.32
CA LEU A 135 -4.40 -4.49 -25.06
C LEU A 135 -5.50 -3.98 -24.10
N SER A 136 -5.27 -2.85 -23.43
CA SER A 136 -6.26 -2.21 -22.56
C SER A 136 -7.00 -1.08 -23.28
N ALA A 137 -8.19 -0.74 -22.80
CA ALA A 137 -8.96 0.40 -23.30
C ALA A 137 -8.33 1.73 -22.87
N VAL A 138 -7.88 1.80 -21.60
CA VAL A 138 -7.33 3.00 -20.98
C VAL A 138 -6.39 2.62 -19.84
N THR A 139 -5.44 3.50 -19.53
CA THR A 139 -4.63 3.48 -18.33
C THR A 139 -5.01 4.65 -17.43
N VAL A 140 -5.41 4.38 -16.20
CA VAL A 140 -5.69 5.39 -15.18
C VAL A 140 -4.37 5.86 -14.57
N ALA A 141 -4.14 7.17 -14.58
CA ALA A 141 -3.03 7.83 -13.89
C ALA A 141 -3.54 8.42 -12.57
N VAL A 142 -2.84 8.17 -11.47
CA VAL A 142 -3.27 8.65 -10.14
C VAL A 142 -2.90 10.10 -9.86
N SER A 143 -2.08 10.71 -10.71
CA SER A 143 -1.73 12.14 -10.60
C SER A 143 -1.35 12.72 -11.96
N PRO A 144 -1.34 14.06 -12.11
CA PRO A 144 -0.80 14.71 -13.31
C PRO A 144 0.64 14.30 -13.60
N ALA A 145 1.47 14.15 -12.56
CA ALA A 145 2.86 13.71 -12.70
C ALA A 145 2.96 12.29 -13.28
N VAL A 146 2.10 11.37 -12.84
CA VAL A 146 2.02 9.99 -13.39
C VAL A 146 1.53 10.01 -14.84
N ARG A 147 0.52 10.84 -15.16
CA ARG A 147 0.04 11.00 -16.54
C ARG A 147 1.17 11.47 -17.46
N ASP A 148 1.89 12.50 -17.07
CA ASP A 148 2.95 13.10 -17.88
C ASP A 148 4.12 12.11 -18.07
N ARG A 149 4.47 11.35 -17.03
CA ARG A 149 5.47 10.27 -17.12
C ARG A 149 5.03 9.15 -18.08
N LEU A 150 3.75 8.73 -18.04
CA LEU A 150 3.20 7.73 -18.98
C LEU A 150 3.28 8.23 -20.42
N VAL A 151 2.90 9.49 -20.67
CA VAL A 151 2.97 10.12 -22.00
C VAL A 151 4.42 10.20 -22.48
N ASN A 152 5.34 10.67 -21.63
CA ASN A 152 6.77 10.70 -21.94
C ASN A 152 7.35 9.30 -22.19
N TRP A 153 6.74 8.29 -21.59
CA TRP A 153 7.13 6.89 -21.80
C TRP A 153 6.58 6.31 -23.10
N GLY A 154 5.66 7.01 -23.76
CA GLY A 154 5.12 6.67 -25.09
C GLY A 154 3.69 6.13 -25.08
N VAL A 155 2.97 6.23 -23.95
CA VAL A 155 1.53 5.97 -23.90
C VAL A 155 0.81 7.14 -24.56
N SER A 156 -0.16 6.85 -25.44
CA SER A 156 -0.94 7.91 -26.07
C SER A 156 -1.74 8.71 -25.05
N PRO A 157 -1.73 10.06 -25.09
CA PRO A 157 -2.53 10.88 -24.17
C PRO A 157 -4.03 10.55 -24.19
N ARG A 158 -4.55 10.11 -25.33
CA ARG A 158 -5.96 9.70 -25.50
C ARG A 158 -6.31 8.41 -24.75
N ARG A 159 -5.31 7.67 -24.31
CA ARG A 159 -5.45 6.41 -23.58
C ARG A 159 -5.09 6.53 -22.10
N VAL A 160 -4.84 7.76 -21.63
CA VAL A 160 -4.60 8.04 -20.23
C VAL A 160 -5.76 8.85 -19.66
N THR A 161 -6.35 8.36 -18.59
CA THR A 161 -7.40 9.06 -17.83
C THR A 161 -6.86 9.38 -16.45
N LEU A 162 -7.04 10.63 -15.99
CA LEU A 162 -6.65 11.03 -14.65
C LEU A 162 -7.81 10.74 -13.68
N ILE A 163 -7.58 9.82 -12.75
CA ILE A 163 -8.43 9.58 -11.58
C ILE A 163 -7.49 9.42 -10.39
N PRO A 164 -7.50 10.35 -9.42
CA PRO A 164 -6.59 10.32 -8.28
C PRO A 164 -6.88 9.14 -7.34
N ASN A 165 -5.95 8.86 -6.42
CA ASN A 165 -6.24 7.99 -5.29
C ASN A 165 -7.23 8.69 -4.34
N GLY A 166 -8.08 7.90 -3.68
CA GLY A 166 -9.02 8.39 -2.68
C GLY A 166 -8.48 8.30 -1.25
N VAL A 167 -9.00 9.14 -0.38
CA VAL A 167 -8.79 9.08 1.06
C VAL A 167 -10.11 8.76 1.73
N ASP A 168 -10.12 7.71 2.54
CA ASP A 168 -11.25 7.39 3.41
C ASP A 168 -11.20 8.28 4.64
N LEU A 169 -11.98 9.36 4.59
CA LEU A 169 -12.00 10.41 5.60
C LEU A 169 -12.49 9.90 6.96
N GLY A 170 -13.45 8.99 6.97
CA GLY A 170 -13.96 8.37 8.19
C GLY A 170 -12.89 7.52 8.87
N ARG A 171 -12.13 6.78 8.07
CA ARG A 171 -11.06 5.91 8.55
C ARG A 171 -9.86 6.67 9.12
N VAL A 172 -9.58 7.88 8.62
CA VAL A 172 -8.43 8.69 9.09
C VAL A 172 -8.83 9.86 9.96
N ALA A 173 -10.09 9.97 10.37
CA ALA A 173 -10.59 11.03 11.22
C ALA A 173 -9.79 11.15 12.54
N PHE A 174 -9.71 12.37 13.07
CA PHE A 174 -9.05 12.62 14.35
C PHE A 174 -9.81 11.94 15.49
N ASP A 175 -9.09 11.17 16.29
CA ASP A 175 -9.60 10.46 17.46
C ASP A 175 -8.80 10.91 18.70
N PRO A 176 -9.41 11.69 19.61
CA PRO A 176 -8.74 12.18 20.82
C PRO A 176 -8.40 11.05 21.81
N GLU A 177 -9.22 10.00 21.90
CA GLU A 177 -8.96 8.88 22.81
C GLU A 177 -7.78 8.05 22.28
N ALA A 178 -7.75 7.79 20.97
CA ALA A 178 -6.61 7.13 20.34
C ALA A 178 -5.32 7.95 20.46
N ARG A 179 -5.41 9.29 20.38
CA ARG A 179 -4.26 10.17 20.64
C ARG A 179 -3.69 9.95 22.03
N GLU A 180 -4.51 9.96 23.05
CA GLU A 180 -4.08 9.76 24.44
C GLU A 180 -3.49 8.36 24.64
N ARG A 181 -4.15 7.33 24.12
CA ARG A 181 -3.70 5.93 24.21
C ARG A 181 -2.33 5.74 23.56
N VAL A 182 -2.13 6.20 22.32
CA VAL A 182 -0.85 6.06 21.61
C VAL A 182 0.25 6.83 22.31
N ARG A 183 -0.03 8.03 22.82
CA ARG A 183 0.96 8.82 23.57
C ARG A 183 1.38 8.13 24.85
N ALA A 184 0.42 7.58 25.60
CA ALA A 184 0.71 6.82 26.82
C ALA A 184 1.52 5.55 26.52
N GLU A 185 1.19 4.82 25.47
CA GLU A 185 1.91 3.62 24.99
C GLU A 185 3.41 3.89 24.80
N HIS A 186 3.75 5.09 24.32
CA HIS A 186 5.12 5.46 23.98
C HIS A 186 5.77 6.44 24.98
N GLY A 187 5.21 6.61 26.17
CA GLY A 187 5.76 7.50 27.19
C GLY A 187 5.81 8.96 26.77
N ILE A 188 4.85 9.40 25.97
CA ILE A 188 4.70 10.76 25.47
C ILE A 188 3.70 11.50 26.35
N GLY A 189 4.14 12.57 26.98
CA GLY A 189 3.30 13.38 27.85
C GLY A 189 2.22 14.17 27.09
N PRO A 190 1.12 14.57 27.76
CA PRO A 190 0.07 15.36 27.12
C PRO A 190 0.57 16.74 26.63
N GLY A 191 1.62 17.27 27.28
CA GLY A 191 2.29 18.53 26.93
C GLY A 191 3.30 18.41 25.78
N ASP A 192 3.76 17.22 25.42
CA ASP A 192 4.83 17.02 24.45
C ASP A 192 4.39 17.35 23.02
N TYR A 193 5.26 18.00 22.24
CA TYR A 193 5.07 18.27 20.83
C TYR A 193 5.64 17.12 19.99
N ILE A 194 4.83 16.51 19.14
CA ILE A 194 5.21 15.34 18.35
C ILE A 194 5.29 15.67 16.87
N ILE A 195 6.51 15.56 16.32
CA ILE A 195 6.76 15.52 14.88
C ILE A 195 6.54 14.07 14.46
N GLY A 196 5.66 13.79 13.51
CA GLY A 196 5.37 12.44 13.02
C GLY A 196 5.78 12.25 11.57
N VAL A 197 6.39 11.11 11.27
CA VAL A 197 6.59 10.60 9.91
C VAL A 197 5.95 9.22 9.81
N LEU A 198 5.35 8.90 8.66
CA LEU A 198 4.65 7.64 8.45
C LEU A 198 4.93 7.08 7.07
N GLY A 199 5.29 5.81 7.00
CA GLY A 199 5.50 5.09 5.77
C GLY A 199 6.50 3.96 5.90
N ARG A 200 6.75 3.26 4.79
CA ARG A 200 7.78 2.23 4.75
C ARG A 200 9.15 2.86 5.00
N LEU A 201 9.95 2.20 5.83
CA LEU A 201 11.32 2.65 6.09
C LEU A 201 12.22 2.20 4.92
N ASP A 202 12.22 2.99 3.85
CA ASP A 202 13.06 2.80 2.67
C ASP A 202 13.78 4.11 2.31
N ALA A 203 14.87 4.00 1.56
CA ALA A 203 15.74 5.13 1.22
C ALA A 203 15.02 6.28 0.48
N ASN A 204 13.90 6.00 -0.21
CA ASN A 204 13.12 7.04 -0.88
C ASN A 204 12.40 7.95 0.11
N LYS A 205 12.03 7.44 1.29
CA LYS A 205 11.31 8.22 2.31
C LYS A 205 12.18 9.25 3.02
N ARG A 206 13.51 9.08 2.97
CA ARG A 206 14.46 10.04 3.54
C ARG A 206 14.18 10.43 4.99
N PHE A 207 13.79 9.45 5.82
CA PHE A 207 13.57 9.70 7.25
C PHE A 207 14.87 10.01 8.00
N ASP A 208 16.02 9.58 7.46
CA ASP A 208 17.36 10.01 7.84
C ASP A 208 17.45 11.55 7.90
N LEU A 209 16.99 12.19 6.84
CA LEU A 209 17.02 13.64 6.70
C LEU A 209 16.11 14.35 7.73
N VAL A 210 14.98 13.72 8.11
CA VAL A 210 14.11 14.28 9.15
C VAL A 210 14.74 14.15 10.52
N ILE A 211 15.43 13.02 10.83
CA ILE A 211 16.17 12.86 12.08
C ILE A 211 17.25 13.93 12.19
N GLU A 212 18.09 14.09 11.14
CA GLU A 212 19.15 15.11 11.08
C GLU A 212 18.59 16.54 11.27
N ALA A 213 17.48 16.85 10.58
CA ALA A 213 16.85 18.16 10.68
C ALA A 213 16.25 18.43 12.04
N ALA A 214 15.59 17.45 12.64
CA ALA A 214 14.91 17.56 13.93
C ALA A 214 15.86 17.53 15.11
N ALA A 215 17.00 16.82 15.03
CA ALA A 215 17.90 16.56 16.15
C ALA A 215 18.21 17.78 17.03
N PRO A 216 18.59 18.96 16.51
CA PRO A 216 18.87 20.14 17.36
C PRO A 216 17.61 20.76 18.00
N LEU A 217 16.42 20.34 17.59
CA LEU A 217 15.12 20.85 18.07
C LEU A 217 14.47 19.87 19.07
N LEU A 218 14.89 18.62 19.07
CA LEU A 218 14.36 17.60 19.99
C LEU A 218 14.87 17.85 21.41
N ASN A 219 13.95 17.74 22.38
CA ASN A 219 14.23 17.95 23.79
C ASN A 219 13.28 17.12 24.66
N GLY A 220 13.19 17.38 25.96
CA GLY A 220 12.32 16.63 26.88
C GLY A 220 10.82 16.69 26.55
N THR A 221 10.39 17.70 25.78
CA THR A 221 8.98 17.95 25.42
C THR A 221 8.74 17.97 23.91
N THR A 222 9.77 17.84 23.09
CA THR A 222 9.65 17.72 21.63
C THR A 222 10.29 16.42 21.17
N LYS A 223 9.50 15.52 20.56
CA LYS A 223 9.94 14.19 20.14
C LYS A 223 9.61 13.95 18.66
N LEU A 224 10.36 13.05 18.04
CA LEU A 224 10.11 12.54 16.69
C LEU A 224 9.52 11.14 16.79
N MET A 225 8.37 10.90 16.15
CA MET A 225 7.73 9.60 16.06
C MET A 225 7.83 9.07 14.62
N ILE A 226 8.47 7.93 14.44
CA ILE A 226 8.67 7.26 13.16
C ILE A 226 7.80 6.01 13.12
N VAL A 227 6.77 6.05 12.25
CA VAL A 227 5.76 5.00 12.13
C VAL A 227 6.01 4.20 10.85
N GLY A 228 6.31 2.92 11.01
CA GLY A 228 6.51 1.99 9.90
C GLY A 228 7.63 1.00 10.13
N GLN A 229 7.83 0.13 9.11
CA GLN A 229 8.88 -0.88 9.08
C GLN A 229 9.54 -0.90 7.70
N GLY A 230 10.79 -1.37 7.60
CA GLY A 230 11.51 -1.52 6.34
C GLY A 230 13.01 -1.67 6.53
N ASP A 231 13.70 -1.79 5.39
CA ASP A 231 15.12 -2.14 5.33
C ASP A 231 16.03 -1.06 5.95
N GLU A 232 15.56 0.20 6.01
CA GLU A 232 16.31 1.34 6.57
C GLU A 232 16.23 1.44 8.10
N TYR A 233 15.49 0.57 8.80
CA TYR A 233 15.33 0.68 10.27
C TYR A 233 16.66 0.77 11.01
N GLY A 234 17.60 -0.14 10.72
CA GLY A 234 18.93 -0.15 11.37
C GLY A 234 19.70 1.14 11.13
N HIS A 235 19.71 1.62 9.88
CA HIS A 235 20.34 2.89 9.50
C HIS A 235 19.72 4.09 10.24
N LEU A 236 18.40 4.16 10.35
CA LEU A 236 17.72 5.26 11.06
C LEU A 236 18.04 5.27 12.56
N VAL A 237 18.18 4.10 13.20
CA VAL A 237 18.61 3.98 14.59
C VAL A 237 20.04 4.50 14.76
N GLU A 238 20.95 4.15 13.83
CA GLU A 238 22.34 4.64 13.83
C GLU A 238 22.40 6.16 13.63
N VAL A 239 21.59 6.73 12.74
CA VAL A 239 21.50 8.19 12.53
C VAL A 239 21.02 8.88 13.80
N ALA A 240 19.98 8.37 14.48
CA ALA A 240 19.49 8.95 15.75
C ALA A 240 20.57 8.91 16.84
N ALA A 241 21.32 7.82 16.91
CA ALA A 241 22.44 7.67 17.86
C ALA A 241 23.59 8.64 17.55
N ALA A 242 23.97 8.77 16.30
CA ALA A 242 25.04 9.69 15.85
C ALA A 242 24.72 11.17 16.19
N HIS A 243 23.43 11.52 16.17
CA HIS A 243 22.97 12.86 16.57
C HIS A 243 22.66 12.99 18.08
N GLY A 244 22.82 11.93 18.89
CA GLY A 244 22.60 11.95 20.34
C GLY A 244 21.13 12.14 20.74
N VAL A 245 20.19 11.68 19.93
CA VAL A 245 18.73 11.88 20.13
C VAL A 245 17.94 10.56 20.21
N SER A 246 18.60 9.42 20.43
CA SER A 246 17.95 8.11 20.49
C SER A 246 16.81 8.03 21.49
N ASP A 247 16.90 8.73 22.61
CA ASP A 247 15.88 8.82 23.68
C ASP A 247 14.68 9.72 23.30
N ARG A 248 14.76 10.45 22.19
CA ARG A 248 13.75 11.41 21.71
C ARG A 248 13.15 11.02 20.37
N VAL A 249 13.63 9.91 19.78
CA VAL A 249 13.09 9.31 18.57
C VAL A 249 12.34 8.03 18.91
N VAL A 250 11.05 8.02 18.69
CA VAL A 250 10.16 6.89 18.97
C VAL A 250 9.94 6.10 17.67
N PHE A 251 10.44 4.88 17.61
CA PHE A 251 10.15 3.95 16.52
C PHE A 251 8.99 3.05 16.94
N THR A 252 7.84 3.18 16.29
CA THR A 252 6.63 2.43 16.65
C THR A 252 6.54 1.05 15.99
N GLY A 253 7.38 0.79 14.97
CA GLY A 253 7.22 -0.37 14.10
C GLY A 253 6.05 -0.21 13.12
N GLU A 254 5.65 -1.33 12.51
CA GLU A 254 4.50 -1.37 11.60
C GLU A 254 3.20 -1.21 12.38
N ARG A 255 2.33 -0.30 11.92
CA ARG A 255 1.05 0.00 12.55
C ARG A 255 -0.07 -0.06 11.51
N HIS A 256 -1.21 -0.62 11.89
CA HIS A 256 -2.40 -0.68 11.05
C HIS A 256 -3.45 0.37 11.44
N ASP A 257 -3.31 0.99 12.60
CA ASP A 257 -4.14 2.06 13.16
C ASP A 257 -3.59 3.45 12.78
N VAL A 258 -3.47 3.71 11.47
CA VAL A 258 -2.90 4.95 10.92
C VAL A 258 -3.57 6.20 11.49
N ALA A 259 -4.90 6.20 11.66
CA ALA A 259 -5.64 7.30 12.27
C ALA A 259 -5.16 7.62 13.69
N ALA A 260 -4.89 6.60 14.49
CA ALA A 260 -4.39 6.76 15.86
C ALA A 260 -2.99 7.37 15.87
N MET A 261 -2.10 6.90 14.97
CA MET A 261 -0.75 7.46 14.82
C MET A 261 -0.79 8.92 14.37
N LEU A 262 -1.62 9.26 13.37
CA LEU A 262 -1.81 10.64 12.92
C LEU A 262 -2.44 11.50 14.01
N SER A 263 -3.38 10.97 14.78
CA SER A 263 -4.00 11.69 15.91
C SER A 263 -3.00 11.99 17.02
N ALA A 264 -2.03 11.10 17.26
CA ALA A 264 -0.95 11.32 18.24
C ALA A 264 0.05 12.39 17.82
N THR A 265 0.19 12.67 16.53
CA THR A 265 1.13 13.59 15.90
C THR A 265 0.63 15.05 15.99
N ASP A 266 1.48 16.04 16.21
CA ASP A 266 1.15 17.47 16.19
C ASP A 266 1.51 18.14 14.85
N LEU A 267 2.58 17.68 14.20
CA LEU A 267 3.05 18.09 12.89
C LEU A 267 3.48 16.88 12.08
N PHE A 268 2.88 16.68 10.91
CA PHE A 268 3.28 15.61 10.00
C PHE A 268 4.38 16.06 9.05
N VAL A 269 5.37 15.20 8.77
CA VAL A 269 6.45 15.49 7.82
C VAL A 269 6.57 14.37 6.79
N ALA A 270 6.56 14.72 5.51
CA ALA A 270 6.83 13.81 4.40
C ALA A 270 8.07 14.28 3.64
N SER A 271 9.19 13.57 3.83
CA SER A 271 10.51 13.91 3.28
C SER A 271 10.91 13.13 2.03
N SER A 272 9.96 12.45 1.39
CA SER A 272 10.23 11.56 0.26
C SER A 272 10.98 12.28 -0.88
N ALA A 273 12.01 11.63 -1.41
CA ALA A 273 12.74 12.14 -2.57
C ALA A 273 11.86 12.13 -3.84
N GLN A 274 11.00 11.12 -3.97
CA GLN A 274 10.06 10.98 -5.08
C GLN A 274 8.71 10.50 -4.56
N GLU A 275 7.64 11.09 -5.07
CA GLU A 275 6.26 10.64 -4.86
C GLU A 275 5.51 10.60 -6.19
N THR A 276 4.58 9.66 -6.27
CA THR A 276 3.64 9.58 -7.38
C THR A 276 2.32 10.28 -7.05
N PHE A 277 2.00 10.37 -5.76
CA PHE A 277 0.76 10.98 -5.28
C PHE A 277 0.95 11.75 -3.97
N GLY A 278 1.37 11.07 -2.89
CA GLY A 278 1.55 11.68 -1.56
C GLY A 278 0.37 11.39 -0.62
N LEU A 279 -0.13 10.14 -0.61
CA LEU A 279 -1.31 9.73 0.14
C LEU A 279 -1.20 10.07 1.63
N SER A 280 -0.05 9.80 2.27
CA SER A 280 0.14 10.07 3.70
C SER A 280 0.02 11.55 4.10
N VAL A 281 0.35 12.47 3.19
CA VAL A 281 0.13 13.90 3.39
C VAL A 281 -1.37 14.23 3.38
N LEU A 282 -2.12 13.64 2.44
CA LEU A 282 -3.57 13.80 2.37
C LEU A 282 -4.27 13.20 3.59
N GLU A 283 -3.83 12.02 4.05
CA GLU A 283 -4.33 11.38 5.27
C GLU A 283 -4.09 12.25 6.51
N ALA A 284 -2.90 12.86 6.61
CA ALA A 284 -2.59 13.80 7.70
C ALA A 284 -3.51 15.04 7.66
N LEU A 285 -3.73 15.61 6.48
CA LEU A 285 -4.63 16.76 6.30
C LEU A 285 -6.09 16.41 6.56
N ALA A 286 -6.54 15.21 6.17
CA ALA A 286 -7.87 14.69 6.48
C ALA A 286 -8.06 14.45 7.98
N ASN A 287 -7.01 13.98 8.69
CA ASN A 287 -6.97 13.90 10.16
C ASN A 287 -6.94 15.30 10.82
N GLY A 288 -6.71 16.36 10.06
CA GLY A 288 -6.58 17.73 10.56
C GLY A 288 -5.19 18.10 11.09
N ALA A 289 -4.17 17.25 10.89
CA ALA A 289 -2.78 17.58 11.23
C ALA A 289 -2.19 18.53 10.20
N PRO A 290 -1.43 19.58 10.60
CA PRO A 290 -0.62 20.34 9.67
C PRO A 290 0.50 19.46 9.09
N ALA A 291 0.93 19.75 7.86
CA ALA A 291 1.93 18.95 7.17
C ALA A 291 3.04 19.77 6.53
N LEU A 292 4.27 19.26 6.60
CA LEU A 292 5.42 19.70 5.80
C LEU A 292 5.74 18.59 4.81
N TYR A 293 6.05 18.94 3.56
CA TYR A 293 6.38 17.93 2.56
C TYR A 293 7.44 18.41 1.56
N THR A 294 8.30 17.50 1.12
CA THR A 294 9.28 17.80 0.07
C THR A 294 8.65 17.65 -1.31
N THR A 295 7.82 16.65 -1.48
CA THR A 295 7.07 16.42 -2.72
C THR A 295 5.71 15.78 -2.43
N CYS A 296 4.64 16.35 -3.00
CA CYS A 296 3.28 15.82 -2.91
C CYS A 296 2.49 16.23 -4.16
N PRO A 297 2.54 15.42 -5.24
CA PRO A 297 1.86 15.74 -6.49
C PRO A 297 0.35 15.94 -6.36
N ALA A 298 -0.28 15.31 -5.35
CA ALA A 298 -1.70 15.48 -5.09
C ALA A 298 -2.06 16.91 -4.67
N LEU A 299 -1.16 17.66 -4.04
CA LEU A 299 -1.43 19.03 -3.60
C LEU A 299 -1.15 20.08 -4.67
N ALA A 300 -0.72 19.68 -5.88
CA ALA A 300 -0.49 20.63 -6.96
C ALA A 300 -1.81 21.31 -7.38
N GLY A 301 -1.91 22.62 -7.11
CA GLY A 301 -3.11 23.41 -7.44
C GLY A 301 -4.26 23.30 -6.44
N ILE A 302 -4.08 22.63 -5.30
CA ILE A 302 -5.07 22.51 -4.24
C ILE A 302 -4.79 23.57 -3.17
N ASP A 303 -5.80 24.39 -2.84
CA ASP A 303 -5.71 25.32 -1.71
C ASP A 303 -5.92 24.54 -0.39
N VAL A 304 -4.87 24.45 0.38
CA VAL A 304 -4.87 23.78 1.69
C VAL A 304 -4.94 24.77 2.87
N ALA A 305 -5.30 26.04 2.60
CA ALA A 305 -5.48 27.09 3.61
C ALA A 305 -4.28 27.20 4.61
N GLY A 306 -3.07 27.03 4.12
CA GLY A 306 -1.84 27.06 4.93
C GLY A 306 -1.66 25.87 5.88
N ARG A 307 -2.45 24.79 5.72
CA ARG A 307 -2.34 23.58 6.54
C ARG A 307 -1.23 22.65 6.08
N ALA A 308 -0.78 22.77 4.83
CA ALA A 308 0.40 22.07 4.32
C ALA A 308 1.33 23.05 3.61
N ARG A 309 2.65 22.79 3.71
CA ARG A 309 3.67 23.65 3.11
C ARG A 309 4.78 22.82 2.48
N PRO A 310 5.17 23.10 1.23
CA PRO A 310 6.36 22.52 0.64
C PRO A 310 7.61 23.05 1.33
N VAL A 311 8.61 22.17 1.49
CA VAL A 311 9.92 22.51 2.08
C VAL A 311 11.04 22.01 1.19
N PRO A 312 12.21 22.66 1.14
CA PRO A 312 13.38 22.12 0.45
C PRO A 312 13.74 20.73 1.01
N GLY A 313 14.09 19.79 0.14
CA GLY A 313 14.52 18.43 0.49
C GLY A 313 15.95 18.36 1.04
N THR A 314 16.29 19.26 1.95
CA THR A 314 17.58 19.36 2.65
C THR A 314 17.34 19.41 4.16
N ALA A 315 18.32 18.97 4.95
CA ALA A 315 18.22 19.01 6.43
C ALA A 315 17.97 20.45 6.92
N ASP A 316 18.66 21.44 6.38
CA ASP A 316 18.50 22.84 6.76
C ASP A 316 17.12 23.38 6.40
N GLY A 317 16.60 23.06 5.21
CA GLY A 317 15.27 23.49 4.77
C GLY A 317 14.16 22.90 5.65
N ILE A 318 14.25 21.61 5.98
CA ILE A 318 13.32 20.94 6.89
C ILE A 318 13.47 21.50 8.30
N ARG A 319 14.69 21.70 8.81
CA ARG A 319 14.98 22.26 10.13
C ARG A 319 14.36 23.63 10.32
N ALA A 320 14.56 24.53 9.37
CA ALA A 320 14.00 25.87 9.43
C ALA A 320 12.46 25.84 9.49
N ALA A 321 11.85 24.94 8.72
CA ALA A 321 10.40 24.75 8.74
C ALA A 321 9.89 24.16 10.06
N LEU A 322 10.58 23.14 10.61
CA LEU A 322 10.27 22.54 11.90
C LEU A 322 10.37 23.57 13.04
N ALA A 323 11.44 24.36 13.07
CA ALA A 323 11.63 25.40 14.08
C ALA A 323 10.48 26.41 14.08
N ALA A 324 10.03 26.84 12.91
CA ALA A 324 8.90 27.75 12.76
C ALA A 324 7.58 27.15 13.28
N GLU A 325 7.29 25.88 12.94
CA GLU A 325 6.06 25.20 13.38
C GLU A 325 6.07 24.92 14.89
N ILE A 326 7.21 24.49 15.45
CA ILE A 326 7.37 24.27 16.90
C ILE A 326 7.19 25.58 17.67
N SER A 327 7.79 26.69 17.19
CA SER A 327 7.64 28.01 17.80
C SER A 327 6.21 28.54 17.73
N ALA A 328 5.47 28.23 16.69
CA ALA A 328 4.06 28.57 16.56
C ALA A 328 3.15 27.73 17.49
N GLY A 329 3.67 26.62 18.03
CA GLY A 329 2.95 25.72 18.91
C GLY A 329 1.94 24.82 18.20
N ARG A 330 1.14 24.13 19.00
CA ARG A 330 0.12 23.21 18.48
C ARG A 330 -0.98 23.99 17.76
N ARG A 331 -1.30 23.54 16.57
CA ARG A 331 -2.44 24.06 15.81
C ARG A 331 -3.71 23.27 16.14
N GLU A 332 -4.85 23.96 16.10
CA GLU A 332 -6.15 23.30 16.18
C GLU A 332 -6.31 22.29 15.03
N ARG A 333 -6.91 21.14 15.35
CA ARG A 333 -7.22 20.10 14.37
C ARG A 333 -8.39 20.54 13.50
N ARG A 334 -8.13 20.71 12.21
CA ARG A 334 -9.15 21.08 11.22
C ARG A 334 -8.86 20.32 9.93
N PRO A 335 -9.72 19.39 9.52
CA PRO A 335 -9.64 18.79 8.18
C PRO A 335 -9.65 19.86 7.09
N VAL A 336 -9.08 19.54 5.95
CA VAL A 336 -8.99 20.47 4.80
C VAL A 336 -10.11 20.15 3.82
N PRO A 337 -11.17 21.00 3.69
CA PRO A 337 -12.32 20.70 2.84
C PRO A 337 -11.98 20.45 1.37
N ALA A 338 -10.94 21.09 0.84
CA ALA A 338 -10.49 20.88 -0.53
C ALA A 338 -9.92 19.47 -0.74
N VAL A 339 -9.30 18.85 0.28
CA VAL A 339 -8.84 17.45 0.24
C VAL A 339 -10.03 16.50 0.22
N GLU A 340 -11.05 16.77 1.03
CA GLU A 340 -12.29 15.99 1.05
C GLU A 340 -13.02 16.04 -0.30
N ALA A 341 -13.23 17.24 -0.83
CA ALA A 341 -13.96 17.44 -2.07
C ALA A 341 -13.29 16.78 -3.29
N GLU A 342 -11.95 16.81 -3.37
CA GLU A 342 -11.22 16.27 -4.52
C GLU A 342 -10.88 14.79 -4.36
N TYR A 343 -10.57 14.35 -3.13
CA TYR A 343 -9.99 13.03 -2.85
C TYR A 343 -10.83 12.12 -1.97
N GLY A 344 -12.06 12.50 -1.59
CA GLY A 344 -12.98 11.61 -0.86
C GLY A 344 -13.17 10.29 -1.58
N ILE A 345 -12.99 9.17 -0.88
CA ILE A 345 -12.95 7.82 -1.48
C ILE A 345 -14.22 7.48 -2.24
N GLU A 346 -15.40 7.89 -1.75
CA GLU A 346 -16.68 7.64 -2.43
C GLU A 346 -16.73 8.34 -3.79
N ALA A 347 -16.31 9.62 -3.85
CA ALA A 347 -16.28 10.38 -5.10
C ALA A 347 -15.26 9.80 -6.09
N VAL A 348 -14.08 9.40 -5.61
CA VAL A 348 -13.04 8.78 -6.43
C VAL A 348 -13.50 7.42 -6.96
N THR A 349 -14.09 6.59 -6.11
CA THR A 349 -14.62 5.28 -6.52
C THR A 349 -15.75 5.45 -7.51
N GLY A 350 -16.64 6.43 -7.31
CA GLY A 350 -17.69 6.78 -8.28
C GLY A 350 -17.12 7.12 -9.66
N ARG A 351 -16.01 7.89 -9.74
CA ARG A 351 -15.32 8.19 -11.02
C ARG A 351 -14.78 6.92 -11.71
N ILE A 352 -14.29 5.94 -10.92
CA ILE A 352 -13.82 4.65 -11.45
C ILE A 352 -15.00 3.83 -11.98
N ASP A 353 -16.09 3.74 -11.23
CA ASP A 353 -17.29 3.02 -11.60
C ASP A 353 -17.95 3.60 -12.86
N ASP A 354 -18.02 4.93 -12.96
CA ASP A 354 -18.50 5.63 -14.17
C ASP A 354 -17.58 5.34 -15.37
N LEU A 355 -16.27 5.20 -15.14
CA LEU A 355 -15.34 4.79 -16.20
C LEU A 355 -15.64 3.37 -16.70
N TYR A 356 -15.92 2.42 -15.80
CA TYR A 356 -16.31 1.06 -16.18
C TYR A 356 -17.58 1.05 -17.02
N GLU A 357 -18.62 1.77 -16.60
CA GLU A 357 -19.90 1.84 -17.30
C GLU A 357 -19.77 2.49 -18.68
N ARG A 358 -19.04 3.60 -18.76
CA ARG A 358 -18.77 4.30 -20.04
C ARG A 358 -18.04 3.40 -21.03
N LEU A 359 -17.00 2.69 -20.58
CA LEU A 359 -16.23 1.78 -21.41
C LEU A 359 -17.07 0.55 -21.79
N GLY A 360 -17.86 0.01 -20.88
CA GLY A 360 -18.77 -1.11 -21.11
C GLY A 360 -19.90 -0.77 -22.08
N GLY A 361 -20.42 0.45 -22.06
CA GLY A 361 -21.42 0.95 -23.02
C GLY A 361 -20.86 1.12 -24.43
N ALA A 362 -19.57 1.48 -24.54
CA ALA A 362 -18.88 1.66 -25.82
C ALA A 362 -18.33 0.35 -26.42
N ALA A 363 -18.37 -0.77 -25.67
CA ALA A 363 -17.88 -2.07 -26.16
C ALA A 363 -18.68 -2.50 -27.40
N PRO A 364 -18.05 -2.94 -28.51
CA PRO A 364 -18.74 -3.33 -29.72
C PRO A 364 -19.78 -4.41 -29.42
N GLN A 365 -21.01 -4.23 -29.91
CA GLN A 365 -22.11 -5.21 -29.77
C GLN A 365 -21.73 -6.63 -30.23
N ARG A 366 -20.74 -6.76 -31.10
CA ARG A 366 -20.19 -8.04 -31.56
C ARG A 366 -19.49 -8.84 -30.48
N LEU A 367 -18.79 -8.18 -29.57
CA LEU A 367 -18.12 -8.83 -28.42
C LEU A 367 -19.17 -9.26 -27.38
N ARG A 368 -20.16 -8.42 -27.09
CA ARG A 368 -21.29 -8.75 -26.21
C ARG A 368 -22.11 -9.94 -26.71
N ARG A 369 -22.38 -10.03 -28.00
CA ARG A 369 -23.08 -11.20 -28.61
C ARG A 369 -22.26 -12.50 -28.47
N ARG A 370 -20.94 -12.50 -28.72
CA ARG A 370 -20.10 -13.68 -28.53
C ARG A 370 -20.05 -14.15 -27.08
N LEU A 371 -20.01 -13.23 -26.11
CA LEU A 371 -19.98 -13.55 -24.69
C LEU A 371 -21.32 -14.07 -24.17
N LEU A 372 -22.44 -13.53 -24.67
CA LEU A 372 -23.79 -14.00 -24.31
C LEU A 372 -24.11 -15.38 -24.88
N THR A 373 -23.53 -15.75 -26.04
CA THR A 373 -23.71 -17.09 -26.66
C THR A 373 -22.71 -18.12 -26.13
N ALA A 374 -21.64 -17.69 -25.46
CA ALA A 374 -20.62 -18.57 -24.87
C ALA A 374 -20.88 -18.91 -23.37
N ARG A 375 -21.94 -18.40 -22.75
CA ARG A 375 -22.34 -18.84 -21.41
C ARG A 375 -22.85 -20.28 -21.49
N PRO A 376 -22.17 -21.28 -20.87
CA PRO A 376 -22.77 -22.57 -20.65
C PRO A 376 -23.99 -22.36 -19.73
N ALA A 377 -25.11 -23.02 -20.09
CA ALA A 377 -26.26 -23.08 -19.22
C ALA A 377 -25.80 -23.43 -17.79
N SER A 378 -26.24 -22.62 -16.82
CA SER A 378 -26.01 -22.73 -15.39
C SER A 378 -25.66 -24.15 -14.91
N ALA A 379 -24.38 -24.43 -14.67
CA ALA A 379 -24.02 -25.45 -13.71
C ALA A 379 -24.41 -24.86 -12.34
N GLN A 380 -25.44 -25.41 -11.75
CA GLN A 380 -25.75 -25.21 -10.34
C GLN A 380 -24.47 -25.48 -9.55
N PRO A 381 -24.12 -24.70 -8.53
CA PRO A 381 -23.01 -25.04 -7.66
C PRO A 381 -23.37 -26.38 -6.98
N GLU A 382 -22.67 -27.43 -7.35
CA GLU A 382 -22.64 -28.63 -6.51
C GLU A 382 -22.15 -28.19 -5.14
N ALA A 383 -23.01 -28.40 -4.15
CA ALA A 383 -22.66 -28.23 -2.76
C ALA A 383 -21.43 -29.12 -2.49
N VAL A 384 -20.29 -28.51 -2.29
CA VAL A 384 -19.11 -29.19 -1.76
C VAL A 384 -19.49 -29.61 -0.34
N VAL A 385 -19.94 -30.84 -0.24
CA VAL A 385 -20.11 -31.56 1.02
C VAL A 385 -18.79 -31.50 1.76
N GLY A 386 -18.84 -30.97 2.97
CA GLY A 386 -17.70 -30.73 3.81
C GLY A 386 -16.83 -31.97 3.99
N ALA A 387 -15.58 -31.84 3.61
CA ALA A 387 -14.53 -32.72 4.12
C ALA A 387 -14.29 -32.32 5.59
N THR A 388 -14.90 -33.07 6.49
CA THR A 388 -14.63 -33.06 7.92
C THR A 388 -13.15 -33.40 8.13
N LEU A 389 -12.39 -32.47 8.67
CA LEU A 389 -11.06 -32.71 9.21
C LEU A 389 -11.18 -33.76 10.33
N PRO A 390 -10.32 -34.78 10.38
CA PRO A 390 -10.30 -35.71 11.48
C PRO A 390 -9.89 -34.99 12.77
N ALA A 391 -10.66 -35.21 13.83
CA ALA A 391 -10.40 -34.73 15.17
C ALA A 391 -9.00 -35.14 15.67
N PRO A 392 -8.32 -34.33 16.48
CA PRO A 392 -7.05 -34.69 17.10
C PRO A 392 -7.26 -35.92 18.02
N ARG A 393 -6.42 -36.91 17.84
CA ARG A 393 -6.39 -38.10 18.71
C ARG A 393 -6.03 -37.68 20.14
N GLN A 394 -6.93 -37.93 21.07
CA GLN A 394 -6.64 -37.85 22.51
C GLN A 394 -5.66 -38.99 22.84
N GLU A 395 -4.47 -38.63 23.32
CA GLU A 395 -3.56 -39.56 23.96
C GLU A 395 -4.10 -39.90 25.35
N THR A 396 -4.43 -41.18 25.54
CA THR A 396 -4.70 -41.78 26.87
C THR A 396 -3.39 -41.97 27.63
N PRO A 397 -3.30 -41.67 28.91
CA PRO A 397 -2.09 -41.91 29.70
C PRO A 397 -1.98 -43.41 30.04
N ALA A 398 -0.88 -44.02 29.62
CA ALA A 398 -0.51 -45.39 30.02
C ALA A 398 0.15 -45.35 31.40
N ALA A 399 -0.28 -46.32 32.20
CA ALA A 399 0.04 -46.52 33.61
C ALA A 399 1.50 -46.90 33.87
N ALA A 400 1.91 -46.54 35.05
CA ALA A 400 3.19 -46.84 35.70
C ALA A 400 3.54 -48.31 35.74
N GLY A 401 4.77 -48.65 35.40
CA GLY A 401 5.41 -49.95 35.68
C GLY A 401 6.87 -49.78 36.09
N ARG A 402 7.16 -50.17 37.30
CA ARG A 402 8.39 -50.04 38.09
C ARG A 402 9.55 -50.94 37.60
N ARG A 403 10.76 -50.52 38.07
CA ARG A 403 12.05 -51.23 38.31
C ARG A 403 12.95 -51.35 37.07
N GLY A 404 14.25 -51.16 37.17
CA GLY A 404 15.23 -51.12 38.23
C GLY A 404 16.63 -50.82 37.72
N THR A 405 17.38 -50.23 38.56
CA THR A 405 18.82 -50.35 38.87
C THR A 405 19.90 -50.36 37.76
N ALA A 406 20.84 -49.48 38.02
CA ALA A 406 22.27 -49.62 38.10
C ALA A 406 23.17 -49.20 36.91
N GLY A 407 24.07 -48.29 37.20
CA GLY A 407 25.48 -48.39 36.83
C GLY A 407 26.02 -47.32 35.89
N GLY A 408 26.66 -46.34 36.48
CA GLY A 408 28.10 -46.17 36.35
C GLY A 408 28.60 -45.29 35.20
N GLY A 409 29.23 -44.23 35.60
CA GLY A 409 30.55 -43.89 35.10
C GLY A 409 30.70 -42.66 34.19
N SER A 410 31.12 -41.54 34.83
CA SER A 410 32.28 -40.68 34.45
C SER A 410 32.36 -40.17 33.01
N ASP A 411 32.40 -38.93 32.80
CA ASP A 411 33.46 -37.95 32.99
C ASP A 411 33.90 -37.27 31.68
N THR A 412 34.22 -36.00 31.76
CA THR A 412 35.04 -35.14 30.91
C THR A 412 34.43 -34.35 29.74
N SER A 413 34.20 -33.11 30.07
CA SER A 413 34.54 -31.97 29.21
C SER A 413 36.08 -31.86 29.08
N PRO A 414 36.72 -31.11 28.16
CA PRO A 414 36.40 -29.79 27.60
C PRO A 414 36.97 -29.47 26.17
N ALA A 415 36.84 -28.17 25.85
CA ALA A 415 37.65 -27.35 24.95
C ALA A 415 37.27 -27.32 23.46
N ALA A 416 36.81 -26.17 22.96
CA ALA A 416 37.49 -24.97 22.48
C ALA A 416 38.41 -25.17 21.24
N GLN A 417 38.08 -24.46 20.18
CA GLN A 417 38.97 -23.69 19.25
C GLN A 417 38.26 -23.48 17.91
N LYS A 418 37.94 -22.27 17.52
CA LYS A 418 38.72 -21.23 16.80
C LYS A 418 38.89 -21.47 15.30
N VAL A 419 38.53 -20.41 14.55
CA VAL A 419 39.18 -19.77 13.39
C VAL A 419 38.79 -20.25 11.99
N GLY A 420 38.46 -19.25 11.14
CA GLY A 420 38.84 -19.26 9.73
C GLY A 420 37.84 -18.56 8.80
N ALA A 421 38.17 -17.33 8.50
CA ALA A 421 37.76 -16.46 7.44
C ALA A 421 37.87 -17.11 6.03
N GLN A 422 36.94 -16.81 5.18
CA GLN A 422 37.15 -16.19 3.84
C GLN A 422 35.79 -15.65 3.35
#